data_d5cecc773bf267d611983be1c4ecbdd2
#
_entry.id   d5cecc773bf267d611983be1c4ecbdd2
#
_cell.length_a   1.000
_cell.length_b   1.000
_cell.length_c   1.000
_cell.angle_alpha   90.00
_cell.angle_beta   90.00
_cell.angle_gamma   90.00
#
_symmetry.space_group_name_H-M   'P 1'
#
loop_
_entity.id
_entity.type
_entity.pdbx_description
1 polymer ?
#
loop_
_entity_poly.entity_id
_entity_poly.type
_entity_poly.pdbx_seq_one_letter_code
_entity_poly.pdbx_strand_id
1 'polypeptide(L)'
;MASVANPIAAAAAAGTIYLVEEGANPSTDYFLMPALKGITQPIVRCAWSSPLPSVQALTGATVIFVRYIPSDWKRLVQQAHRSLAELVYFMDDDLWDYHAAAGLSLKYRFKLARYATRHRRWLQTLHASLWVSTKWLADKYASQQPRLVMPALLEADTSVAASTASLTSGVNPVATSSFDLSANASSAPTHTATQPIQLFYHGSASHRADIAWLYPIIKTVLSRNPRLQFEIIGDARTRALYGSLERCNVLAPMKWPAYRALIATPGRHIGLAPAVPHPFNHARSHTKFFDITVAGAVGIYAAQGPCQGILEHNKHGLLVEMAPDAWVDAILRLAEDPALRQSLSTKALEHAHALSKL
;
A
#
# COMPACT_ATOMS: atom_id res chain seq x y z
N MET A 1 -8.72 4.84 42.35
CA MET A 1 -8.92 4.91 40.88
C MET A 1 -8.02 6.01 40.37
N ALA A 2 -6.85 5.69 39.82
CA ALA A 2 -5.94 6.68 39.26
C ALA A 2 -6.52 7.13 37.92
N SER A 3 -6.81 8.44 37.79
CA SER A 3 -7.19 9.07 36.53
C SER A 3 -6.07 8.88 35.53
N VAL A 4 -6.32 8.09 34.48
CA VAL A 4 -5.42 7.98 33.33
C VAL A 4 -5.44 9.34 32.64
N ALA A 5 -4.39 10.13 32.86
CA ALA A 5 -4.22 11.41 32.20
C ALA A 5 -4.30 11.21 30.69
N ASN A 6 -5.21 11.95 30.04
CA ASN A 6 -5.40 11.93 28.60
C ASN A 6 -4.07 12.39 27.91
N PRO A 7 -3.35 11.53 27.16
CA PRO A 7 -2.07 11.90 26.56
C PRO A 7 -2.15 13.11 25.60
N ILE A 8 -3.34 13.42 25.10
CA ILE A 8 -3.60 14.58 24.23
C ILE A 8 -3.61 15.92 25.03
N ALA A 9 -3.91 15.89 26.33
CA ALA A 9 -3.91 17.09 27.17
C ALA A 9 -2.48 17.56 27.52
N ALA A 10 -1.48 16.69 27.48
CA ALA A 10 -0.08 17.02 27.77
C ALA A 10 0.69 17.62 26.58
N ALA A 11 0.15 17.56 25.35
CA ALA A 11 0.82 18.00 24.12
C ALA A 11 0.56 19.49 23.76
N ALA A 12 0.31 20.33 24.74
CA ALA A 12 0.12 21.78 24.53
C ALA A 12 1.44 22.54 24.28
N ALA A 13 2.45 21.90 23.68
CA ALA A 13 3.65 22.60 23.23
C ALA A 13 3.36 23.27 21.87
N ALA A 14 3.71 24.56 21.74
CA ALA A 14 3.67 25.27 20.46
C ALA A 14 4.37 24.44 19.39
N GLY A 15 3.65 24.16 18.27
CA GLY A 15 4.21 23.39 17.16
C GLY A 15 3.76 21.94 17.02
N THR A 16 2.81 21.43 17.82
CA THR A 16 2.27 20.05 17.65
C THR A 16 1.63 19.86 16.27
N ILE A 17 1.91 18.72 15.64
CA ILE A 17 1.30 18.29 14.37
C ILE A 17 0.21 17.26 14.66
N TYR A 18 -1.04 17.57 14.34
CA TYR A 18 -2.17 16.67 14.45
C TYR A 18 -2.48 16.03 13.10
N LEU A 19 -2.28 14.72 12.98
CA LEU A 19 -2.69 13.93 11.81
C LEU A 19 -4.10 13.40 12.04
N VAL A 20 -5.10 13.99 11.38
CA VAL A 20 -6.50 13.59 11.50
C VAL A 20 -6.83 12.54 10.47
N GLU A 21 -7.07 11.31 10.90
CA GLU A 21 -7.29 10.15 10.05
C GLU A 21 -8.48 9.30 10.49
N GLU A 22 -9.10 8.54 9.59
CA GLU A 22 -10.22 7.65 9.93
C GLU A 22 -9.80 6.55 10.93
N GLY A 23 -8.56 6.15 10.88
CA GLY A 23 -7.84 5.18 11.67
C GLY A 23 -6.52 4.88 10.97
N ALA A 24 -5.68 4.02 11.53
CA ALA A 24 -4.42 3.63 10.89
C ALA A 24 -4.65 3.22 9.44
N ASN A 25 -3.86 3.78 8.53
CA ASN A 25 -4.07 3.64 7.08
C ASN A 25 -2.75 3.81 6.29
N PRO A 26 -2.68 3.26 5.05
CA PRO A 26 -1.48 3.34 4.22
C PRO A 26 -1.12 4.78 3.80
N SER A 27 -2.09 5.68 3.68
CA SER A 27 -1.83 7.06 3.26
C SER A 27 -0.97 7.81 4.29
N THR A 28 -1.27 7.63 5.58
CA THR A 28 -0.45 8.18 6.65
C THR A 28 0.93 7.52 6.67
N ASP A 29 0.99 6.21 6.63
CA ASP A 29 2.23 5.47 6.83
C ASP A 29 3.20 5.59 5.65
N TYR A 30 2.72 5.52 4.40
CA TYR A 30 3.61 5.63 3.23
C TYR A 30 3.95 7.07 2.83
N PHE A 31 3.10 8.05 3.13
CA PHE A 31 3.31 9.41 2.65
C PHE A 31 3.66 10.39 3.76
N LEU A 32 2.82 10.49 4.80
CA LEU A 32 2.96 11.55 5.79
C LEU A 32 4.06 11.26 6.81
N MET A 33 4.16 10.04 7.31
CA MET A 33 5.22 9.69 8.27
C MET A 33 6.61 9.87 7.68
N PRO A 34 6.92 9.42 6.43
CA PRO A 34 8.19 9.75 5.79
C PRO A 34 8.38 11.24 5.54
N ALA A 35 7.35 11.97 5.07
CA ALA A 35 7.44 13.40 4.77
C ALA A 35 7.66 14.26 6.02
N LEU A 36 7.30 13.77 7.19
CA LEU A 36 7.48 14.41 8.49
C LEU A 36 8.71 13.89 9.25
N LYS A 37 9.51 13.03 8.61
CA LYS A 37 10.75 12.53 9.20
C LYS A 37 11.74 13.70 9.46
N GLY A 38 12.37 13.69 10.65
CA GLY A 38 13.30 14.75 11.04
C GLY A 38 12.66 16.03 11.59
N ILE A 39 11.33 16.12 11.59
CA ILE A 39 10.61 17.20 12.25
C ILE A 39 10.69 17.01 13.77
N THR A 40 11.03 18.08 14.49
CA THR A 40 11.20 18.04 15.96
C THR A 40 9.90 18.19 16.73
N GLN A 41 8.86 18.72 16.09
CA GLN A 41 7.55 18.89 16.71
C GLN A 41 6.88 17.54 17.02
N PRO A 42 6.17 17.44 18.14
CA PRO A 42 5.38 16.27 18.46
C PRO A 42 4.34 15.98 17.35
N ILE A 43 4.26 14.72 16.90
CA ILE A 43 3.26 14.26 15.94
C ILE A 43 2.23 13.43 16.69
N VAL A 44 0.96 13.84 16.64
CA VAL A 44 -0.17 13.18 17.29
C VAL A 44 -1.11 12.63 16.21
N ARG A 45 -1.26 11.32 16.14
CA ARG A 45 -2.21 10.66 15.24
C ARG A 45 -3.59 10.62 15.90
N CYS A 46 -4.57 11.26 15.29
CA CYS A 46 -5.92 11.40 15.78
C CYS A 46 -6.89 10.59 14.90
N ALA A 47 -7.21 9.38 15.35
CA ALA A 47 -8.29 8.61 14.73
C ALA A 47 -9.64 9.31 14.97
N TRP A 48 -10.64 9.12 14.11
CA TRP A 48 -11.97 9.71 14.29
C TRP A 48 -12.65 9.31 15.59
N SER A 49 -12.28 8.17 16.16
CA SER A 49 -12.77 7.69 17.46
C SER A 49 -12.00 8.27 18.66
N SER A 50 -10.90 8.98 18.42
CA SER A 50 -10.11 9.59 19.49
C SER A 50 -10.80 10.83 20.05
N PRO A 51 -10.63 11.15 21.35
CA PRO A 51 -11.09 12.41 21.91
C PRO A 51 -10.49 13.59 21.15
N LEU A 52 -11.29 14.65 20.97
CA LEU A 52 -10.81 15.89 20.37
C LEU A 52 -9.89 16.63 21.35
N PRO A 53 -8.81 17.28 20.86
CA PRO A 53 -8.07 18.25 21.65
C PRO A 53 -8.93 19.50 21.94
N SER A 54 -8.54 20.29 22.93
CA SER A 54 -9.18 21.59 23.18
C SER A 54 -8.82 22.61 22.08
N VAL A 55 -9.62 23.67 21.95
CA VAL A 55 -9.30 24.77 21.03
C VAL A 55 -7.93 25.39 21.36
N GLN A 56 -7.59 25.52 22.62
CA GLN A 56 -6.32 26.07 23.10
C GLN A 56 -5.13 25.17 22.69
N ALA A 57 -5.30 23.84 22.68
CA ALA A 57 -4.27 22.91 22.25
C ALA A 57 -3.91 23.04 20.77
N LEU A 58 -4.75 23.68 19.97
CA LEU A 58 -4.49 23.95 18.56
C LEU A 58 -3.74 25.28 18.32
N THR A 59 -3.46 26.07 19.36
CA THR A 59 -2.70 27.31 19.20
C THR A 59 -1.26 27.00 18.78
N GLY A 60 -0.85 27.55 17.62
CA GLY A 60 0.45 27.28 17.02
C GLY A 60 0.62 25.87 16.45
N ALA A 61 -0.43 25.07 16.41
CA ALA A 61 -0.39 23.71 15.88
C ALA A 61 -0.57 23.65 14.36
N THR A 62 -0.04 22.60 13.74
CA THR A 62 -0.37 22.20 12.37
C THR A 62 -1.42 21.09 12.40
N VAL A 63 -2.49 21.24 11.63
CA VAL A 63 -3.52 20.21 11.46
C VAL A 63 -3.48 19.67 10.04
N ILE A 64 -3.26 18.37 9.89
CA ILE A 64 -3.23 17.69 8.59
C ILE A 64 -4.43 16.73 8.49
N PHE A 65 -5.39 17.06 7.67
CA PHE A 65 -6.47 16.15 7.32
C PHE A 65 -6.00 15.13 6.29
N VAL A 66 -6.05 13.85 6.67
CA VAL A 66 -5.67 12.73 5.80
C VAL A 66 -6.91 12.23 5.05
N ARG A 67 -7.05 12.61 3.80
CA ARG A 67 -8.13 12.21 2.85
C ARG A 67 -9.53 12.74 3.22
N TYR A 68 -9.90 12.70 4.47
CA TYR A 68 -11.28 12.92 4.93
C TYR A 68 -11.35 13.90 6.09
N ILE A 69 -12.43 14.68 6.14
CA ILE A 69 -12.66 15.69 7.14
C ILE A 69 -13.91 15.35 7.96
N PRO A 70 -13.77 14.84 9.19
CA PRO A 70 -14.91 14.61 10.07
C PRO A 70 -15.50 15.93 10.58
N SER A 71 -16.82 15.94 10.83
CA SER A 71 -17.56 17.16 11.12
C SER A 71 -17.20 17.83 12.44
N ASP A 72 -16.78 17.07 13.43
CA ASP A 72 -16.33 17.54 14.75
C ASP A 72 -14.96 18.23 14.65
N TRP A 73 -14.00 17.63 13.96
CA TRP A 73 -12.73 18.27 13.65
C TRP A 73 -12.89 19.52 12.78
N LYS A 74 -13.83 19.49 11.81
CA LYS A 74 -14.14 20.70 11.04
C LYS A 74 -14.58 21.84 11.94
N ARG A 75 -15.50 21.57 12.89
CA ARG A 75 -15.98 22.59 13.85
C ARG A 75 -14.84 23.10 14.73
N LEU A 76 -14.00 22.20 15.24
CA LEU A 76 -12.86 22.55 16.06
C LEU A 76 -11.87 23.45 15.31
N VAL A 77 -11.51 23.08 14.07
CA VAL A 77 -10.62 23.89 13.21
C VAL A 77 -11.25 25.26 12.90
N GLN A 78 -12.56 25.35 12.66
CA GLN A 78 -13.24 26.63 12.46
C GLN A 78 -13.12 27.59 13.66
N GLN A 79 -13.12 27.03 14.87
CA GLN A 79 -12.94 27.83 16.09
C GLN A 79 -11.47 28.27 16.27
N ALA A 80 -10.52 27.43 15.91
CA ALA A 80 -9.10 27.63 16.15
C ALA A 80 -8.32 28.19 14.95
N HIS A 81 -8.93 28.36 13.75
CA HIS A 81 -8.18 28.55 12.49
C HIS A 81 -7.22 29.75 12.50
N ARG A 82 -7.56 30.84 13.23
CA ARG A 82 -6.71 32.04 13.34
C ARG A 82 -5.46 31.83 14.19
N SER A 83 -5.48 30.83 15.06
CA SER A 83 -4.37 30.47 15.94
C SER A 83 -3.57 29.26 15.49
N LEU A 84 -3.99 28.55 14.41
CA LEU A 84 -3.21 27.50 13.80
C LEU A 84 -1.94 28.06 13.15
N ALA A 85 -0.85 27.33 13.22
CA ALA A 85 0.33 27.59 12.42
C ALA A 85 0.08 27.24 10.94
N GLU A 86 -0.55 26.08 10.70
CA GLU A 86 -0.88 25.63 9.34
C GLU A 86 -2.09 24.70 9.34
N LEU A 87 -2.90 24.78 8.30
CA LEU A 87 -3.94 23.81 7.97
C LEU A 87 -3.56 23.12 6.65
N VAL A 88 -3.47 21.80 6.66
CA VAL A 88 -3.09 20.98 5.50
C VAL A 88 -4.21 20.02 5.16
N TYR A 89 -4.47 19.83 3.88
CA TYR A 89 -5.28 18.74 3.36
C TYR A 89 -4.43 17.83 2.47
N PHE A 90 -4.30 16.57 2.84
CA PHE A 90 -3.58 15.58 2.07
C PHE A 90 -4.53 14.62 1.34
N MET A 91 -4.27 14.38 0.06
CA MET A 91 -4.97 13.37 -0.73
C MET A 91 -4.02 12.57 -1.61
N ASP A 92 -4.18 11.25 -1.56
CA ASP A 92 -3.43 10.27 -2.36
C ASP A 92 -4.22 9.66 -3.50
N ASP A 93 -5.50 9.97 -3.60
CA ASP A 93 -6.42 9.70 -4.70
C ASP A 93 -7.10 11.02 -5.09
N ASP A 94 -7.77 11.05 -6.24
CA ASP A 94 -8.55 12.23 -6.67
C ASP A 94 -9.90 12.31 -5.91
N LEU A 95 -9.84 12.82 -4.68
CA LEU A 95 -10.98 12.86 -3.77
C LEU A 95 -11.91 14.06 -4.01
N TRP A 96 -11.49 15.04 -4.80
CA TRP A 96 -12.26 16.24 -5.07
C TRP A 96 -13.02 16.21 -6.39
N ASP A 97 -12.66 15.30 -7.30
CA ASP A 97 -13.39 15.09 -8.55
C ASP A 97 -14.40 13.94 -8.42
N TYR A 98 -15.68 14.33 -8.29
CA TYR A 98 -16.77 13.36 -8.21
C TYR A 98 -16.90 12.53 -9.50
N HIS A 99 -16.51 13.08 -10.66
CA HIS A 99 -16.57 12.38 -11.94
C HIS A 99 -15.47 11.32 -12.04
N ALA A 100 -14.29 11.58 -11.48
CA ALA A 100 -13.23 10.56 -11.39
C ALA A 100 -13.69 9.32 -10.60
N ALA A 101 -14.60 9.50 -9.62
CA ALA A 101 -15.18 8.42 -8.84
C ALA A 101 -16.34 7.67 -9.56
N ALA A 102 -16.67 8.02 -10.81
CA ALA A 102 -17.65 7.28 -11.60
C ALA A 102 -17.20 5.80 -11.73
N GLY A 103 -18.12 4.85 -11.58
CA GLY A 103 -17.77 3.41 -11.58
C GLY A 103 -17.37 2.83 -10.22
N LEU A 104 -17.03 3.65 -9.23
CA LEU A 104 -16.84 3.19 -7.86
C LEU A 104 -18.20 2.93 -7.18
N SER A 105 -18.20 2.14 -6.10
CA SER A 105 -19.44 1.81 -5.38
C SER A 105 -20.17 3.06 -4.87
N LEU A 106 -21.50 3.06 -4.91
CA LEU A 106 -22.32 4.17 -4.40
C LEU A 106 -21.97 4.54 -2.95
N LYS A 107 -21.71 3.54 -2.10
CA LYS A 107 -21.26 3.75 -0.71
C LYS A 107 -19.97 4.57 -0.65
N TYR A 108 -18.99 4.25 -1.52
CA TYR A 108 -17.72 4.97 -1.55
C TYR A 108 -17.89 6.38 -2.11
N ARG A 109 -18.67 6.56 -3.18
CA ARG A 109 -19.01 7.88 -3.74
C ARG A 109 -19.71 8.77 -2.73
N PHE A 110 -20.65 8.23 -1.95
CA PHE A 110 -21.29 8.96 -0.85
C PHE A 110 -20.28 9.36 0.25
N LYS A 111 -19.34 8.46 0.59
CA LYS A 111 -18.26 8.77 1.53
C LYS A 111 -17.40 9.93 1.03
N LEU A 112 -16.99 9.92 -0.24
CA LEU A 112 -16.23 11.01 -0.86
C LEU A 112 -17.00 12.33 -0.81
N ALA A 113 -18.25 12.34 -1.24
CA ALA A 113 -19.11 13.53 -1.23
C ALA A 113 -19.23 14.10 0.20
N ARG A 114 -19.41 13.22 1.22
CA ARG A 114 -19.63 13.63 2.62
C ARG A 114 -18.37 14.13 3.30
N TYR A 115 -17.21 13.51 3.08
CA TYR A 115 -16.02 13.74 3.90
C TYR A 115 -14.84 14.38 3.13
N ALA A 116 -14.92 14.51 1.80
CA ALA A 116 -13.86 15.11 1.00
C ALA A 116 -14.39 16.21 0.05
N THR A 117 -15.10 15.85 -1.00
CA THR A 117 -15.45 16.74 -2.13
C THR A 117 -16.16 18.02 -1.69
N ARG A 118 -17.16 17.94 -0.80
CA ARG A 118 -17.93 19.10 -0.32
C ARG A 118 -17.10 20.09 0.52
N HIS A 119 -15.93 19.68 1.00
CA HIS A 119 -15.10 20.51 1.86
C HIS A 119 -14.07 21.34 1.08
N ARG A 120 -13.92 21.13 -0.23
CA ARG A 120 -12.95 21.84 -1.06
C ARG A 120 -13.04 23.37 -0.91
N ARG A 121 -14.24 23.94 -1.08
CA ARG A 121 -14.44 25.40 -0.93
C ARG A 121 -14.09 25.90 0.46
N TRP A 122 -14.48 25.17 1.50
CA TRP A 122 -14.18 25.51 2.88
C TRP A 122 -12.66 25.51 3.15
N LEU A 123 -11.91 24.52 2.64
CA LEU A 123 -10.45 24.50 2.74
C LEU A 123 -9.83 25.69 2.04
N GLN A 124 -10.33 26.05 0.86
CA GLN A 124 -9.88 27.24 0.10
C GLN A 124 -10.13 28.55 0.87
N THR A 125 -11.28 28.72 1.53
CA THR A 125 -11.57 29.92 2.33
C THR A 125 -10.69 30.05 3.56
N LEU A 126 -10.13 28.94 4.04
CA LEU A 126 -9.17 28.92 5.17
C LEU A 126 -7.71 28.92 4.68
N HIS A 127 -7.46 29.08 3.40
CA HIS A 127 -6.13 29.03 2.78
C HIS A 127 -5.33 27.79 3.16
N ALA A 128 -6.01 26.62 3.26
CA ALA A 128 -5.37 25.37 3.59
C ALA A 128 -4.37 24.97 2.51
N SER A 129 -3.18 24.54 2.93
CA SER A 129 -2.16 23.95 2.05
C SER A 129 -2.67 22.63 1.50
N LEU A 130 -2.54 22.43 0.19
CA LEU A 130 -2.87 21.16 -0.47
C LEU A 130 -1.60 20.32 -0.62
N TRP A 131 -1.61 19.09 -0.07
CA TRP A 131 -0.56 18.11 -0.30
C TRP A 131 -1.12 16.94 -1.11
N VAL A 132 -0.37 16.49 -2.11
CA VAL A 132 -0.81 15.45 -3.06
C VAL A 132 0.27 14.41 -3.30
N SER A 133 -0.16 13.18 -3.61
CA SER A 133 0.73 12.02 -3.72
C SER A 133 1.39 11.82 -5.08
N THR A 134 0.90 12.47 -6.14
CA THR A 134 1.38 12.23 -7.50
C THR A 134 1.51 13.54 -8.29
N LYS A 135 2.43 13.51 -9.27
CA LYS A 135 2.57 14.62 -10.21
C LYS A 135 1.26 14.90 -10.96
N TRP A 136 0.51 13.85 -11.31
CA TRP A 136 -0.78 14.03 -11.99
C TRP A 136 -1.77 14.86 -11.14
N LEU A 137 -1.86 14.59 -9.84
CA LEU A 137 -2.67 15.41 -8.93
C LEU A 137 -2.11 16.83 -8.79
N ALA A 138 -0.79 16.99 -8.74
CA ALA A 138 -0.16 18.29 -8.68
C ALA A 138 -0.48 19.13 -9.92
N ASP A 139 -0.38 18.55 -11.09
CA ASP A 139 -0.70 19.22 -12.36
C ASP A 139 -2.22 19.55 -12.46
N LYS A 140 -3.09 18.59 -12.07
CA LYS A 140 -4.55 18.81 -12.08
C LYS A 140 -5.00 19.94 -11.16
N TYR A 141 -4.35 20.10 -10.02
CA TYR A 141 -4.68 21.12 -9.01
C TYR A 141 -3.64 22.25 -8.92
N ALA A 142 -2.89 22.50 -10.00
CA ALA A 142 -1.79 23.47 -10.05
C ALA A 142 -2.18 24.87 -9.59
N SER A 143 -3.43 25.32 -9.82
CA SER A 143 -3.95 26.61 -9.33
C SER A 143 -3.94 26.75 -7.80
N GLN A 144 -3.79 25.68 -7.07
CA GLN A 144 -3.70 25.66 -5.59
C GLN A 144 -2.26 25.44 -5.10
N GLN A 145 -1.28 25.45 -6.00
CA GLN A 145 0.14 25.27 -5.71
C GLN A 145 0.41 24.08 -4.77
N PRO A 146 -0.05 22.86 -5.11
CA PRO A 146 0.05 21.74 -4.21
C PRO A 146 1.49 21.32 -3.97
N ARG A 147 1.79 20.91 -2.72
CA ARG A 147 3.03 20.23 -2.38
C ARG A 147 2.94 18.76 -2.81
N LEU A 148 3.90 18.30 -3.57
CA LEU A 148 4.05 16.88 -3.90
C LEU A 148 4.69 16.14 -2.72
N VAL A 149 4.05 15.05 -2.27
CA VAL A 149 4.53 14.17 -1.21
C VAL A 149 4.63 12.76 -1.77
N MET A 150 5.85 12.31 -2.03
CA MET A 150 6.10 10.98 -2.59
C MET A 150 6.00 9.92 -1.50
N PRO A 151 5.53 8.71 -1.82
CA PRO A 151 5.51 7.61 -0.87
C PRO A 151 6.92 7.05 -0.65
N ALA A 152 7.16 6.57 0.58
CA ALA A 152 8.39 5.91 0.96
C ALA A 152 8.12 4.80 1.97
N LEU A 153 9.07 3.86 2.11
CA LEU A 153 9.03 2.86 3.16
C LEU A 153 9.36 3.49 4.52
N LEU A 154 8.70 3.05 5.57
CA LEU A 154 9.13 3.31 6.94
C LEU A 154 10.39 2.49 7.27
N GLU A 155 11.25 3.00 8.15
CA GLU A 155 12.48 2.28 8.57
C GLU A 155 12.19 0.89 9.15
N ALA A 156 11.11 0.74 9.91
CA ALA A 156 10.65 -0.55 10.41
C ALA A 156 10.31 -1.54 9.28
N ASP A 157 9.77 -1.05 8.17
CA ASP A 157 9.42 -1.90 7.02
C ASP A 157 10.67 -2.30 6.21
N THR A 158 11.70 -1.47 6.18
CA THR A 158 12.96 -1.78 5.49
C THR A 158 13.69 -2.93 6.18
N SER A 159 13.68 -2.99 7.51
CA SER A 159 14.29 -4.09 8.27
C SER A 159 13.54 -5.41 8.08
N VAL A 160 12.20 -5.38 8.01
CA VAL A 160 11.37 -6.55 7.74
C VAL A 160 11.59 -7.07 6.32
N ALA A 161 11.62 -6.19 5.32
CA ALA A 161 11.87 -6.57 3.93
C ALA A 161 13.24 -7.22 3.74
N ALA A 162 14.29 -6.69 4.39
CA ALA A 162 15.64 -7.27 4.36
C ALA A 162 15.66 -8.67 5.01
N SER A 163 15.00 -8.86 6.15
CA SER A 163 14.89 -10.16 6.83
C SER A 163 14.12 -11.17 5.98
N THR A 164 13.05 -10.76 5.31
CA THR A 164 12.24 -11.62 4.43
C THR A 164 13.04 -12.06 3.21
N ALA A 165 13.82 -11.17 2.60
CA ALA A 165 14.69 -11.48 1.47
C ALA A 165 15.81 -12.47 1.87
N SER A 166 16.37 -12.35 3.07
CA SER A 166 17.39 -13.26 3.60
C SER A 166 16.84 -14.67 3.87
N LEU A 167 15.60 -14.78 4.35
CA LEU A 167 14.97 -16.08 4.61
C LEU A 167 14.63 -16.86 3.33
N THR A 168 14.43 -16.17 2.21
CA THR A 168 14.21 -16.80 0.90
C THR A 168 15.50 -17.29 0.24
N SER A 169 16.67 -16.79 0.68
CA SER A 169 18.00 -17.19 0.18
C SER A 169 18.71 -18.24 1.03
N GLY A 170 18.22 -18.52 2.24
CA GLY A 170 18.89 -19.40 3.22
C GLY A 170 18.15 -20.71 3.46
N VAL A 171 18.32 -21.72 2.60
CA VAL A 171 18.17 -23.11 3.02
C VAL A 171 19.51 -23.54 3.64
N ASN A 172 19.73 -23.24 4.92
CA ASN A 172 20.73 -23.96 5.68
C ASN A 172 20.14 -25.33 6.10
N PRO A 173 20.80 -26.45 5.77
CA PRO A 173 20.35 -27.73 6.28
C PRO A 173 20.53 -27.77 7.80
N VAL A 174 19.44 -28.04 8.50
CA VAL A 174 19.49 -28.38 9.93
C VAL A 174 20.40 -29.57 10.10
N ALA A 175 21.45 -29.41 10.88
CA ALA A 175 22.33 -30.48 11.31
C ALA A 175 21.52 -31.48 12.16
N THR A 176 21.20 -32.61 11.58
CA THR A 176 20.76 -33.79 12.31
C THR A 176 21.97 -34.69 12.54
N SER A 177 22.15 -35.05 13.82
CA SER A 177 23.14 -35.95 14.37
C SER A 177 23.26 -37.26 13.58
N SER A 178 24.51 -37.67 13.47
CA SER A 178 25.03 -38.93 12.97
C SER A 178 24.23 -40.19 13.35
N PHE A 179 23.82 -40.92 12.32
CA PHE A 179 23.73 -42.39 12.35
C PHE A 179 24.35 -42.95 11.06
N ASP A 180 25.44 -43.66 11.27
CA ASP A 180 26.14 -44.44 10.26
C ASP A 180 25.29 -45.61 9.79
N LEU A 181 25.13 -45.80 8.51
CA LEU A 181 24.96 -47.11 7.87
C LEU A 181 25.35 -47.06 6.40
N SER A 182 26.46 -47.66 6.09
CA SER A 182 26.97 -47.99 4.76
C SER A 182 25.97 -48.84 3.99
N ALA A 183 25.78 -48.50 2.74
CA ALA A 183 25.79 -49.33 1.51
C ALA A 183 24.77 -48.84 0.46
N ASN A 184 25.28 -48.75 -0.72
CA ASN A 184 24.72 -48.80 -2.07
C ASN A 184 24.58 -47.48 -2.81
N ALA A 185 25.60 -47.27 -3.63
CA ALA A 185 25.54 -46.43 -4.82
C ALA A 185 24.53 -46.99 -5.83
N SER A 186 23.46 -46.22 -6.13
CA SER A 186 22.83 -46.18 -7.46
C SER A 186 21.67 -45.19 -7.45
N SER A 187 21.60 -44.38 -8.52
CA SER A 187 20.54 -43.46 -8.87
C SER A 187 20.41 -42.18 -8.00
N ALA A 188 20.93 -41.09 -8.55
CA ALA A 188 20.56 -39.75 -8.12
C ALA A 188 19.02 -39.58 -8.18
N PRO A 189 18.36 -39.21 -7.09
CA PRO A 189 16.97 -38.81 -7.18
C PRO A 189 16.92 -37.35 -7.67
N THR A 190 16.58 -37.18 -8.94
CA THR A 190 16.02 -35.94 -9.48
C THR A 190 14.65 -35.68 -8.85
N HIS A 191 14.60 -35.42 -7.56
CA HIS A 191 13.44 -34.88 -6.88
C HIS A 191 13.78 -33.49 -6.36
N THR A 192 13.82 -32.50 -7.27
CA THR A 192 13.40 -31.16 -6.92
C THR A 192 11.91 -31.24 -6.61
N ALA A 193 11.57 -31.67 -5.40
CA ALA A 193 10.21 -31.55 -4.87
C ALA A 193 9.82 -30.10 -4.98
N THR A 194 8.91 -29.84 -5.89
CA THR A 194 8.55 -28.53 -6.42
C THR A 194 7.77 -27.77 -5.36
N GLN A 195 8.45 -26.93 -4.60
CA GLN A 195 7.78 -26.08 -3.61
C GLN A 195 6.70 -25.22 -4.30
N PRO A 196 5.54 -25.03 -3.67
CA PRO A 196 4.49 -24.19 -4.22
C PRO A 196 4.97 -22.74 -4.38
N ILE A 197 4.51 -22.08 -5.44
CA ILE A 197 4.84 -20.69 -5.76
C ILE A 197 3.60 -19.84 -5.50
N GLN A 198 3.67 -18.98 -4.48
CA GLN A 198 2.57 -18.13 -4.10
C GLN A 198 2.53 -16.86 -4.94
N LEU A 199 1.53 -16.77 -5.82
CA LEU A 199 1.08 -15.51 -6.43
C LEU A 199 0.17 -14.77 -5.46
N PHE A 200 0.17 -13.43 -5.51
CA PHE A 200 -0.80 -12.68 -4.73
C PHE A 200 -1.23 -11.37 -5.40
N TYR A 201 -2.47 -10.98 -5.11
CA TYR A 201 -3.01 -9.66 -5.40
C TYR A 201 -3.79 -9.14 -4.21
N HIS A 202 -3.35 -8.04 -3.63
CA HIS A 202 -4.02 -7.40 -2.51
C HIS A 202 -4.59 -6.06 -2.96
N GLY A 203 -5.90 -5.99 -3.14
CA GLY A 203 -6.63 -4.80 -3.55
C GLY A 203 -7.83 -4.53 -2.65
N SER A 204 -8.11 -3.26 -2.40
CA SER A 204 -9.33 -2.84 -1.71
C SER A 204 -10.54 -2.90 -2.64
N ALA A 205 -11.74 -2.62 -2.12
CA ALA A 205 -12.99 -2.58 -2.90
C ALA A 205 -12.98 -1.57 -4.08
N SER A 206 -12.05 -0.61 -4.10
CA SER A 206 -11.87 0.31 -5.23
C SER A 206 -11.14 -0.30 -6.42
N HIS A 207 -10.62 -1.54 -6.29
CA HIS A 207 -9.88 -2.27 -7.32
C HIS A 207 -10.72 -3.35 -8.03
N ARG A 208 -12.03 -3.22 -8.06
CA ARG A 208 -12.91 -4.25 -8.64
C ARG A 208 -12.63 -4.55 -10.11
N ALA A 209 -12.29 -3.53 -10.90
CA ALA A 209 -11.94 -3.72 -12.30
C ALA A 209 -10.67 -4.57 -12.44
N ASP A 210 -9.65 -4.29 -11.65
CA ASP A 210 -8.40 -5.06 -11.62
C ASP A 210 -8.66 -6.52 -11.19
N ILE A 211 -9.49 -6.72 -10.17
CA ILE A 211 -9.90 -8.06 -9.69
C ILE A 211 -10.60 -8.86 -10.80
N ALA A 212 -11.56 -8.24 -11.48
CA ALA A 212 -12.28 -8.91 -12.57
C ALA A 212 -11.37 -9.20 -13.77
N TRP A 213 -10.48 -8.27 -14.11
CA TRP A 213 -9.53 -8.42 -15.20
C TRP A 213 -8.50 -9.53 -14.95
N LEU A 214 -8.04 -9.71 -13.72
CA LEU A 214 -7.11 -10.78 -13.33
C LEU A 214 -7.73 -12.18 -13.40
N TYR A 215 -9.04 -12.32 -13.25
CA TYR A 215 -9.68 -13.63 -13.12
C TYR A 215 -9.33 -14.63 -14.25
N PRO A 216 -9.51 -14.31 -15.55
CA PRO A 216 -9.16 -15.25 -16.62
C PRO A 216 -7.65 -15.56 -16.67
N ILE A 217 -6.80 -14.61 -16.33
CA ILE A 217 -5.34 -14.78 -16.28
C ILE A 217 -4.99 -15.81 -15.20
N ILE A 218 -5.51 -15.61 -13.98
CA ILE A 218 -5.25 -16.50 -12.85
C ILE A 218 -5.77 -17.91 -13.13
N LYS A 219 -6.98 -18.03 -13.68
CA LYS A 219 -7.53 -19.32 -14.11
C LYS A 219 -6.59 -20.03 -15.08
N THR A 220 -6.06 -19.32 -16.08
CA THR A 220 -5.13 -19.85 -17.07
C THR A 220 -3.80 -20.30 -16.46
N VAL A 221 -3.15 -19.48 -15.64
CA VAL A 221 -1.86 -19.83 -15.07
C VAL A 221 -1.94 -20.97 -14.05
N LEU A 222 -3.03 -21.01 -13.26
CA LEU A 222 -3.27 -22.14 -12.34
C LEU A 222 -3.49 -23.45 -13.10
N SER A 223 -4.15 -23.44 -14.27
CA SER A 223 -4.33 -24.64 -15.08
C SER A 223 -3.02 -25.10 -15.76
N ARG A 224 -2.14 -24.16 -16.15
CA ARG A 224 -0.89 -24.47 -16.86
C ARG A 224 0.25 -24.90 -15.93
N ASN A 225 0.27 -24.42 -14.68
CA ASN A 225 1.35 -24.75 -13.76
C ASN A 225 0.79 -25.19 -12.38
N PRO A 226 0.90 -26.51 -12.04
CA PRO A 226 0.35 -27.06 -10.79
C PRO A 226 1.05 -26.57 -9.53
N ARG A 227 2.23 -25.95 -9.63
CA ARG A 227 2.96 -25.37 -8.50
C ARG A 227 2.39 -24.03 -8.06
N LEU A 228 1.66 -23.33 -8.93
CA LEU A 228 1.12 -22.03 -8.64
C LEU A 228 -0.06 -22.12 -7.67
N GLN A 229 -0.04 -21.26 -6.65
CA GLN A 229 -1.13 -20.97 -5.76
C GLN A 229 -1.43 -19.47 -5.83
N PHE A 230 -2.66 -19.07 -5.60
CA PHE A 230 -3.05 -17.67 -5.67
C PHE A 230 -3.73 -17.20 -4.37
N GLU A 231 -3.31 -16.07 -3.87
CA GLU A 231 -3.92 -15.39 -2.73
C GLU A 231 -4.47 -14.04 -3.16
N ILE A 232 -5.72 -13.77 -2.82
CA ILE A 232 -6.37 -12.50 -3.12
C ILE A 232 -7.15 -11.99 -1.90
N ILE A 233 -7.07 -10.69 -1.63
CA ILE A 233 -7.93 -10.05 -0.63
C ILE A 233 -9.17 -9.51 -1.34
N GLY A 234 -10.36 -9.87 -0.83
CA GLY A 234 -11.61 -9.40 -1.41
C GLY A 234 -12.87 -9.67 -0.60
N ASP A 235 -13.94 -8.98 -0.99
CA ASP A 235 -15.26 -9.10 -0.40
C ASP A 235 -16.01 -10.37 -0.88
N ALA A 236 -17.29 -10.51 -0.51
CA ALA A 236 -18.12 -11.62 -0.91
C ALA A 236 -18.23 -11.78 -2.45
N ARG A 237 -18.15 -10.69 -3.23
CA ARG A 237 -18.16 -10.76 -4.71
C ARG A 237 -16.86 -11.35 -5.25
N THR A 238 -15.71 -10.97 -4.67
CA THR A 238 -14.43 -11.58 -5.01
C THR A 238 -14.44 -13.06 -4.67
N ARG A 239 -15.01 -13.44 -3.51
CA ARG A 239 -15.15 -14.84 -3.12
C ARG A 239 -16.07 -15.61 -4.08
N ALA A 240 -17.18 -15.03 -4.52
CA ALA A 240 -18.05 -15.64 -5.52
C ALA A 240 -17.36 -15.85 -6.87
N LEU A 241 -16.46 -14.93 -7.26
CA LEU A 241 -15.73 -15.03 -8.53
C LEU A 241 -14.59 -16.05 -8.47
N TYR A 242 -13.77 -16.02 -7.41
CA TYR A 242 -12.54 -16.81 -7.31
C TYR A 242 -12.67 -18.10 -6.51
N GLY A 243 -13.73 -18.26 -5.71
CA GLY A 243 -13.86 -19.35 -4.73
C GLY A 243 -14.01 -20.74 -5.33
N SER A 244 -14.33 -20.85 -6.63
CA SER A 244 -14.38 -22.12 -7.36
C SER A 244 -13.03 -22.53 -7.97
N LEU A 245 -12.02 -21.65 -7.95
CA LEU A 245 -10.68 -21.98 -8.46
C LEU A 245 -9.92 -22.79 -7.43
N GLU A 246 -9.44 -23.97 -7.84
CA GLU A 246 -8.52 -24.76 -7.04
C GLU A 246 -7.23 -23.97 -6.78
N ARG A 247 -6.62 -24.17 -5.62
CA ARG A 247 -5.37 -23.50 -5.22
C ARG A 247 -5.48 -21.97 -5.18
N CYS A 248 -6.69 -21.43 -4.98
CA CYS A 248 -6.97 -20.02 -4.80
C CYS A 248 -7.51 -19.77 -3.38
N ASN A 249 -6.82 -18.89 -2.63
CA ASN A 249 -7.21 -18.48 -1.29
C ASN A 249 -7.75 -17.03 -1.32
N VAL A 250 -9.02 -16.85 -0.92
CA VAL A 250 -9.66 -15.54 -0.84
C VAL A 250 -9.71 -15.09 0.61
N LEU A 251 -8.83 -14.18 0.97
CA LEU A 251 -8.79 -13.56 2.30
C LEU A 251 -9.86 -12.48 2.44
N ALA A 252 -10.41 -12.36 3.63
CA ALA A 252 -11.34 -11.27 3.94
C ALA A 252 -10.61 -9.92 4.00
N PRO A 253 -11.28 -8.81 3.63
CA PRO A 253 -10.75 -7.46 3.86
C PRO A 253 -10.41 -7.26 5.34
N MET A 254 -9.30 -6.61 5.61
CA MET A 254 -8.79 -6.41 6.95
C MET A 254 -8.35 -4.96 7.18
N LYS A 255 -8.19 -4.58 8.45
CA LYS A 255 -7.66 -3.27 8.83
C LYS A 255 -6.16 -3.17 8.53
N TRP A 256 -5.67 -1.97 8.32
CA TRP A 256 -4.29 -1.71 7.92
C TRP A 256 -3.22 -2.36 8.81
N PRO A 257 -3.29 -2.31 10.15
CA PRO A 257 -2.29 -2.99 10.99
C PRO A 257 -2.23 -4.52 10.79
N ALA A 258 -3.38 -5.16 10.59
CA ALA A 258 -3.44 -6.59 10.29
C ALA A 258 -2.89 -6.89 8.88
N TYR A 259 -3.15 -6.01 7.91
CA TYR A 259 -2.57 -6.14 6.58
C TYR A 259 -1.04 -5.99 6.59
N ARG A 260 -0.50 -5.02 7.33
CA ARG A 260 0.96 -4.88 7.49
C ARG A 260 1.59 -6.13 8.09
N ALA A 261 0.99 -6.71 9.12
CA ALA A 261 1.47 -7.96 9.71
C ALA A 261 1.40 -9.12 8.70
N LEU A 262 0.31 -9.21 7.93
CA LEU A 262 0.15 -10.22 6.88
C LEU A 262 1.22 -10.09 5.80
N ILE A 263 1.42 -8.90 5.24
CA ILE A 263 2.33 -8.70 4.11
C ILE A 263 3.80 -8.91 4.51
N ALA A 264 4.15 -8.66 5.78
CA ALA A 264 5.46 -8.93 6.33
C ALA A 264 5.74 -10.42 6.59
N THR A 265 4.72 -11.29 6.51
CA THR A 265 4.91 -12.74 6.68
C THR A 265 5.54 -13.33 5.42
N PRO A 266 6.65 -14.09 5.54
CA PRO A 266 7.31 -14.74 4.40
C PRO A 266 6.40 -15.74 3.67
N GLY A 267 6.80 -16.11 2.44
CA GLY A 267 6.13 -17.16 1.66
C GLY A 267 5.36 -16.65 0.44
N ARG A 268 5.40 -15.34 0.14
CA ARG A 268 4.90 -14.76 -1.11
C ARG A 268 6.04 -14.60 -2.10
N HIS A 269 5.79 -14.97 -3.36
CA HIS A 269 6.84 -15.03 -4.37
C HIS A 269 6.65 -14.03 -5.51
N ILE A 270 5.41 -13.87 -5.99
CA ILE A 270 5.11 -13.00 -7.14
C ILE A 270 3.89 -12.15 -6.80
N GLY A 271 4.08 -10.84 -6.73
CA GLY A 271 3.02 -9.86 -6.51
C GLY A 271 2.49 -9.26 -7.81
N LEU A 272 1.18 -9.08 -7.90
CA LEU A 272 0.53 -8.54 -9.09
C LEU A 272 0.03 -7.13 -8.84
N ALA A 273 0.28 -6.21 -9.76
CA ALA A 273 -0.15 -4.81 -9.70
C ALA A 273 -0.71 -4.34 -11.05
N PRO A 274 -1.84 -4.91 -11.53
CA PRO A 274 -2.52 -4.41 -12.71
C PRO A 274 -3.07 -3.00 -12.46
N ALA A 275 -3.29 -2.27 -13.53
CA ALA A 275 -3.90 -0.94 -13.51
C ALA A 275 -4.84 -0.81 -14.71
N VAL A 276 -6.06 -1.32 -14.59
CA VAL A 276 -7.08 -1.18 -15.63
C VAL A 276 -7.34 0.31 -15.85
N PRO A 277 -7.36 0.81 -17.11
CA PRO A 277 -7.61 2.21 -17.39
C PRO A 277 -8.92 2.69 -16.78
N HIS A 278 -8.82 3.66 -15.85
CA HIS A 278 -9.95 4.28 -15.20
C HIS A 278 -9.55 5.66 -14.68
N PRO A 279 -10.40 6.70 -14.79
CA PRO A 279 -10.05 8.06 -14.36
C PRO A 279 -9.52 8.14 -12.92
N PHE A 280 -10.09 7.34 -12.01
CA PHE A 280 -9.63 7.28 -10.61
C PHE A 280 -8.21 6.70 -10.46
N ASN A 281 -7.79 5.83 -11.39
CA ASN A 281 -6.48 5.18 -11.33
C ASN A 281 -5.33 6.12 -11.75
N HIS A 282 -5.61 7.22 -12.47
CA HIS A 282 -4.59 8.20 -12.85
C HIS A 282 -3.96 8.90 -11.64
N ALA A 283 -4.70 9.03 -10.55
CA ALA A 283 -4.23 9.67 -9.32
C ALA A 283 -3.40 8.74 -8.43
N ARG A 284 -3.39 7.43 -8.70
CA ARG A 284 -2.74 6.43 -7.83
C ARG A 284 -1.23 6.49 -7.90
N SER A 285 -0.61 6.31 -6.78
CA SER A 285 0.84 6.20 -6.65
C SER A 285 1.30 4.73 -6.64
N HIS A 286 2.61 4.54 -6.64
CA HIS A 286 3.28 3.23 -6.71
C HIS A 286 3.35 2.48 -5.36
N THR A 287 2.44 2.70 -4.42
CA THR A 287 2.46 2.03 -3.09
C THR A 287 2.42 0.50 -3.16
N LYS A 288 1.80 -0.09 -4.21
CA LYS A 288 1.86 -1.55 -4.43
C LYS A 288 3.27 -2.08 -4.65
N PHE A 289 4.17 -1.26 -5.16
CA PHE A 289 5.58 -1.62 -5.25
C PHE A 289 6.16 -1.87 -3.86
N PHE A 290 5.87 -1.00 -2.90
CA PHE A 290 6.34 -1.17 -1.52
C PHE A 290 5.69 -2.39 -0.84
N ASP A 291 4.39 -2.60 -0.99
CA ASP A 291 3.71 -3.79 -0.46
C ASP A 291 4.38 -5.08 -0.98
N ILE A 292 4.63 -5.17 -2.29
CA ILE A 292 5.25 -6.34 -2.92
C ILE A 292 6.69 -6.52 -2.45
N THR A 293 7.43 -5.42 -2.30
CA THR A 293 8.82 -5.46 -1.82
C THR A 293 8.91 -5.89 -0.35
N VAL A 294 8.03 -5.38 0.52
CA VAL A 294 7.94 -5.80 1.94
C VAL A 294 7.61 -7.28 2.06
N ALA A 295 6.81 -7.83 1.15
CA ALA A 295 6.55 -9.28 1.09
C ALA A 295 7.77 -10.12 0.68
N GLY A 296 8.90 -9.51 0.29
CA GLY A 296 10.08 -10.18 -0.27
C GLY A 296 9.84 -10.74 -1.67
N ALA A 297 8.77 -10.33 -2.34
CA ALA A 297 8.35 -10.84 -3.63
C ALA A 297 8.84 -10.00 -4.81
N VAL A 298 8.85 -10.60 -6.01
CA VAL A 298 9.00 -9.85 -7.26
C VAL A 298 7.66 -9.39 -7.78
N GLY A 299 7.58 -8.17 -8.33
CA GLY A 299 6.34 -7.60 -8.85
C GLY A 299 6.18 -7.72 -10.36
N ILE A 300 4.93 -7.91 -10.80
CA ILE A 300 4.46 -7.67 -12.16
C ILE A 300 3.53 -6.46 -12.12
N TYR A 301 3.89 -5.41 -12.84
CA TYR A 301 3.21 -4.11 -12.81
C TYR A 301 2.71 -3.74 -14.20
N ALA A 302 1.58 -3.04 -14.29
CA ALA A 302 1.14 -2.44 -15.54
C ALA A 302 2.20 -1.46 -16.07
N ALA A 303 2.61 -1.61 -17.35
CA ALA A 303 3.62 -0.76 -17.98
C ALA A 303 3.18 0.71 -18.01
N GLN A 304 1.90 0.95 -18.30
CA GLN A 304 1.26 2.28 -18.26
C GLN A 304 0.42 2.42 -16.98
N GLY A 305 1.08 2.54 -15.84
CA GLY A 305 0.42 2.56 -14.54
C GLY A 305 1.19 3.36 -13.49
N PRO A 306 0.82 3.24 -12.22
CA PRO A 306 1.44 4.00 -11.13
C PRO A 306 2.96 3.83 -10.97
N CYS A 307 3.52 2.76 -11.51
CA CYS A 307 4.96 2.46 -11.45
C CYS A 307 5.74 2.97 -12.67
N GLN A 308 5.06 3.53 -13.68
CA GLN A 308 5.71 4.07 -14.88
C GLN A 308 6.66 5.22 -14.50
N GLY A 309 7.88 5.17 -15.02
CA GLY A 309 8.92 6.18 -14.71
C GLY A 309 9.53 6.05 -13.31
N ILE A 310 9.00 5.16 -12.46
CA ILE A 310 9.54 4.85 -11.14
C ILE A 310 10.36 3.56 -11.20
N LEU A 311 9.86 2.54 -11.88
CA LEU A 311 10.52 1.24 -12.00
C LEU A 311 11.11 1.04 -13.39
N GLU A 312 12.20 0.27 -13.46
CA GLU A 312 12.81 -0.19 -14.69
C GLU A 312 12.43 -1.66 -14.94
N HIS A 313 11.95 -1.96 -16.17
CA HIS A 313 11.61 -3.31 -16.60
C HIS A 313 12.83 -4.26 -16.55
N ASN A 314 12.64 -5.51 -16.09
CA ASN A 314 13.70 -6.50 -15.88
C ASN A 314 14.80 -6.09 -14.88
N LYS A 315 14.57 -5.06 -14.08
CA LYS A 315 15.48 -4.63 -13.02
C LYS A 315 14.78 -4.62 -11.65
N HIS A 316 13.65 -3.92 -11.53
CA HIS A 316 12.89 -3.79 -10.30
C HIS A 316 11.59 -4.61 -10.31
N GLY A 317 11.42 -5.48 -11.30
CA GLY A 317 10.25 -6.29 -11.58
C GLY A 317 9.94 -6.31 -13.08
N LEU A 318 8.76 -6.80 -13.44
CA LEU A 318 8.31 -6.80 -14.83
C LEU A 318 7.27 -5.71 -15.05
N LEU A 319 7.52 -4.79 -15.97
CA LEU A 319 6.53 -3.85 -16.48
C LEU A 319 5.88 -4.47 -17.72
N VAL A 320 4.58 -4.74 -17.68
CA VAL A 320 3.86 -5.53 -18.68
C VAL A 320 2.64 -4.75 -19.17
N GLU A 321 2.43 -4.75 -20.48
CA GLU A 321 1.24 -4.17 -21.11
C GLU A 321 -0.03 -4.87 -20.58
N MET A 322 -1.14 -4.13 -20.49
CA MET A 322 -2.42 -4.64 -19.98
C MET A 322 -3.11 -5.56 -20.99
N ALA A 323 -2.38 -6.57 -21.47
CA ALA A 323 -2.82 -7.66 -22.35
C ALA A 323 -2.81 -8.99 -21.56
N PRO A 324 -3.92 -9.73 -21.48
CA PRO A 324 -4.01 -10.96 -20.68
C PRO A 324 -2.90 -11.96 -20.96
N ASP A 325 -2.58 -12.23 -22.23
CA ASP A 325 -1.54 -13.21 -22.61
C ASP A 325 -0.14 -12.77 -22.15
N ALA A 326 0.19 -11.49 -22.26
CA ALA A 326 1.45 -10.95 -21.77
C ALA A 326 1.62 -11.13 -20.24
N TRP A 327 0.52 -11.03 -19.48
CA TRP A 327 0.54 -11.29 -18.04
C TRP A 327 0.66 -12.77 -17.72
N VAL A 328 -0.01 -13.65 -18.48
CA VAL A 328 0.15 -15.09 -18.36
C VAL A 328 1.62 -15.47 -18.57
N ASP A 329 2.25 -14.99 -19.66
CA ASP A 329 3.64 -15.29 -19.97
C ASP A 329 4.61 -14.75 -18.91
N ALA A 330 4.38 -13.53 -18.43
CA ALA A 330 5.19 -12.93 -17.35
C ALA A 330 5.10 -13.73 -16.04
N ILE A 331 3.90 -14.19 -15.66
CA ILE A 331 3.70 -15.03 -14.48
C ILE A 331 4.41 -16.36 -14.62
N LEU A 332 4.22 -17.06 -15.75
CA LEU A 332 4.86 -18.35 -16.01
C LEU A 332 6.38 -18.24 -16.08
N ARG A 333 6.91 -17.21 -16.72
CA ARG A 333 8.36 -16.91 -16.75
C ARG A 333 8.94 -16.78 -15.35
N LEU A 334 8.30 -15.99 -14.49
CA LEU A 334 8.75 -15.84 -13.10
C LEU A 334 8.51 -17.11 -12.27
N ALA A 335 7.51 -17.93 -12.58
CA ALA A 335 7.29 -19.20 -11.90
C ALA A 335 8.39 -20.21 -12.20
N GLU A 336 8.91 -20.22 -13.41
CA GLU A 336 9.92 -21.18 -13.88
C GLU A 336 11.35 -20.78 -13.52
N ASP A 337 11.62 -19.49 -13.31
CA ASP A 337 12.96 -18.96 -13.05
C ASP A 337 13.11 -18.40 -11.63
N PRO A 338 13.53 -19.23 -10.66
CA PRO A 338 13.76 -18.78 -9.28
C PRO A 338 14.94 -17.80 -9.16
N ALA A 339 15.96 -17.92 -10.01
CA ALA A 339 17.12 -17.03 -9.99
C ALA A 339 16.71 -15.61 -10.44
N LEU A 340 15.88 -15.51 -11.49
CA LEU A 340 15.32 -14.25 -11.94
C LEU A 340 14.45 -13.62 -10.85
N ARG A 341 13.57 -14.40 -10.20
CA ARG A 341 12.75 -13.87 -9.08
C ARG A 341 13.63 -13.26 -8.00
N GLN A 342 14.65 -13.99 -7.55
CA GLN A 342 15.56 -13.51 -6.51
C GLN A 342 16.32 -12.25 -6.94
N SER A 343 16.88 -12.23 -8.15
CA SER A 343 17.60 -11.07 -8.67
C SER A 343 16.73 -9.83 -8.72
N LEU A 344 15.49 -9.95 -9.23
CA LEU A 344 14.58 -8.82 -9.36
C LEU A 344 14.06 -8.34 -8.00
N SER A 345 13.74 -9.24 -7.06
CA SER A 345 13.28 -8.85 -5.72
C SER A 345 14.38 -8.15 -4.91
N THR A 346 15.64 -8.59 -5.02
CA THR A 346 16.77 -7.92 -4.38
C THR A 346 16.95 -6.50 -4.91
N LYS A 347 16.96 -6.32 -6.23
CA LYS A 347 17.08 -4.98 -6.84
C LYS A 347 15.87 -4.09 -6.55
N ALA A 348 14.68 -4.68 -6.46
CA ALA A 348 13.47 -3.95 -6.06
C ALA A 348 13.60 -3.41 -4.61
N LEU A 349 14.14 -4.21 -3.69
CA LEU A 349 14.38 -3.79 -2.31
C LEU A 349 15.41 -2.66 -2.24
N GLU A 350 16.53 -2.78 -2.95
CA GLU A 350 17.56 -1.71 -3.03
C GLU A 350 16.94 -0.41 -3.58
N HIS A 351 16.11 -0.51 -4.62
CA HIS A 351 15.45 0.65 -5.20
C HIS A 351 14.41 1.28 -4.25
N ALA A 352 13.63 0.46 -3.53
CA ALA A 352 12.68 0.94 -2.53
C ALA A 352 13.39 1.72 -1.41
N HIS A 353 14.56 1.23 -0.97
CA HIS A 353 15.41 1.95 -0.02
C HIS A 353 15.95 3.27 -0.60
N ALA A 354 16.35 3.30 -1.87
CA ALA A 354 16.81 4.52 -2.53
C ALA A 354 15.70 5.57 -2.62
N LEU A 355 14.49 5.17 -3.02
CA LEU A 355 13.32 6.06 -3.05
C LEU A 355 12.97 6.62 -1.67
N SER A 356 13.22 5.88 -0.60
CA SER A 356 12.92 6.30 0.78
C SER A 356 13.93 7.28 1.37
N LYS A 357 15.03 7.54 0.66
CA LYS A 357 16.08 8.51 1.07
C LYS A 357 15.94 9.87 0.37
N LEU A 358 15.08 9.95 -0.66
CA LEU A 358 14.77 11.18 -1.39
C LEU A 358 13.78 12.05 -0.63
#